data_1a5ec02c2fda23d709f216bc3716c80f
#
_entry.id   1a5ec02c2fda23d709f216bc3716c80f
#
_cell.length_a   1.000
_cell.length_b   1.000
_cell.length_c   1.000
_cell.angle_alpha   90.00
_cell.angle_beta   90.00
_cell.angle_gamma   90.00
#
_symmetry.space_group_name_H-M   'P 1'
#
loop_
_entity.id
_entity.type
_entity.pdbx_description
1 polymer ?
#
loop_
_entity_poly.entity_id
_entity_poly.type
_entity_poly.pdbx_seq_one_letter_code
_entity_poly.pdbx_strand_id
1 'polypeptide(L)'
;KEDIQMKTAIVTLPLHTNYGGLLQAYALKTALEDMGHEVTVLDLKDKMPSPKGLKAPFVYANRAMKRLLKGSAGPEVFREKRYRRELPILSAETSGFVDSYIRPRMIDSYEDVKKDEYEAFVVGSDQVWRPRYFSPIENAFLAFTKGWDVKRVAYAASFGTDQLEYEYEQLAECARLLDGFDGVSVRED
;
A
#
# COMPACT_ATOMS: atom_id res chain seq x y z
N LYS A 1 -5.66 6.92 33.53
CA LYS A 1 -5.75 7.45 32.15
C LYS A 1 -6.96 6.80 31.54
N GLU A 2 -7.94 7.59 31.16
CA GLU A 2 -9.02 7.11 30.32
C GLU A 2 -8.38 6.67 28.99
N ASP A 3 -8.48 5.38 28.65
CA ASP A 3 -8.04 4.89 27.36
C ASP A 3 -8.99 5.46 26.31
N ILE A 4 -8.52 6.45 25.56
CA ILE A 4 -9.31 7.08 24.50
C ILE A 4 -9.44 6.08 23.35
N GLN A 5 -10.60 5.46 23.23
CA GLN A 5 -10.93 4.64 22.10
C GLN A 5 -11.04 5.52 20.83
N MET A 6 -10.36 5.14 19.77
CA MET A 6 -10.39 5.84 18.48
C MET A 6 -10.73 4.89 17.34
N LYS A 7 -11.45 5.39 16.35
CA LYS A 7 -11.57 4.71 15.05
C LYS A 7 -10.30 4.92 14.25
N THR A 8 -9.55 3.85 14.07
CA THR A 8 -8.22 3.87 13.49
C THR A 8 -8.18 3.11 12.17
N ALA A 9 -7.63 3.72 11.13
CA ALA A 9 -7.36 3.05 9.86
C ALA A 9 -5.89 2.71 9.72
N ILE A 10 -5.59 1.48 9.30
CA ILE A 10 -4.23 1.06 8.94
C ILE A 10 -4.05 1.15 7.42
N VAL A 11 -2.99 1.81 7.00
CA VAL A 11 -2.52 1.91 5.61
C VAL A 11 -1.26 1.07 5.47
N THR A 12 -1.31 0.02 4.66
CA THR A 12 -0.20 -0.93 4.50
C THR A 12 -0.04 -1.37 3.05
N LEU A 13 0.92 -2.23 2.77
CA LEU A 13 1.10 -2.85 1.45
C LEU A 13 -0.07 -3.79 1.11
N PRO A 14 -0.34 -4.06 -0.18
CA PRO A 14 -1.45 -4.92 -0.60
C PRO A 14 -1.44 -6.30 0.06
N LEU A 15 -2.61 -6.76 0.51
CA LEU A 15 -2.81 -7.97 1.30
C LEU A 15 -3.08 -9.20 0.43
N HIS A 16 -2.13 -9.64 -0.40
CA HIS A 16 -2.40 -10.81 -1.26
C HIS A 16 -1.41 -11.97 -1.17
N THR A 17 -0.11 -11.77 -1.41
CA THR A 17 0.85 -12.89 -1.58
C THR A 17 2.05 -12.86 -0.65
N ASN A 18 2.26 -11.76 0.07
CA ASN A 18 3.38 -11.62 0.98
C ASN A 18 2.99 -12.05 2.41
N TYR A 19 3.30 -13.28 2.78
CA TYR A 19 3.01 -13.80 4.13
C TYR A 19 3.56 -12.91 5.26
N GLY A 20 4.78 -12.39 5.10
CA GLY A 20 5.37 -11.49 6.09
C GLY A 20 4.56 -10.21 6.27
N GLY A 21 4.16 -9.58 5.16
CA GLY A 21 3.31 -8.39 5.18
C GLY A 21 1.93 -8.66 5.79
N LEU A 22 1.32 -9.81 5.50
CA LEU A 22 0.03 -10.21 6.07
C LEU A 22 0.11 -10.39 7.59
N LEU A 23 1.13 -11.08 8.07
CA LEU A 23 1.34 -11.29 9.51
C LEU A 23 1.63 -9.97 10.24
N GLN A 24 2.38 -9.06 9.62
CA GLN A 24 2.64 -7.74 10.18
C GLN A 24 1.37 -6.87 10.24
N ALA A 25 0.55 -6.87 9.19
CA ALA A 25 -0.73 -6.16 9.18
C ALA A 25 -1.69 -6.72 10.23
N TYR A 26 -1.77 -8.03 10.36
CA TYR A 26 -2.56 -8.70 11.40
C TYR A 26 -2.07 -8.36 12.81
N ALA A 27 -0.76 -8.45 13.06
CA ALA A 27 -0.18 -8.14 14.36
C ALA A 27 -0.40 -6.67 14.76
N LEU A 28 -0.21 -5.73 13.83
CA LEU A 28 -0.46 -4.31 14.08
C LEU A 28 -1.94 -4.05 14.38
N LYS A 29 -2.85 -4.66 13.60
CA LYS A 29 -4.29 -4.58 13.84
C LYS A 29 -4.63 -5.08 15.23
N THR A 30 -4.19 -6.30 15.59
CA THR A 30 -4.45 -6.91 16.89
C THR A 30 -3.90 -6.07 18.04
N ALA A 31 -2.67 -5.56 17.90
CA ALA A 31 -2.08 -4.72 18.96
C ALA A 31 -2.87 -3.43 19.21
N LEU A 32 -3.38 -2.78 18.16
CA LEU A 32 -4.22 -1.59 18.30
C LEU A 32 -5.62 -1.93 18.87
N GLU A 33 -6.19 -3.08 18.50
CA GLU A 33 -7.45 -3.57 19.06
C GLU A 33 -7.30 -3.92 20.56
N ASP A 34 -6.18 -4.54 20.95
CA ASP A 34 -5.85 -4.82 22.36
C ASP A 34 -5.66 -3.54 23.19
N MET A 35 -5.27 -2.43 22.55
CA MET A 35 -5.23 -1.10 23.16
C MET A 35 -6.62 -0.43 23.25
N GLY A 36 -7.67 -1.09 22.78
CA GLY A 36 -9.06 -0.62 22.87
C GLY A 36 -9.54 0.19 21.65
N HIS A 37 -8.78 0.28 20.56
CA HIS A 37 -9.18 1.01 19.36
C HIS A 37 -10.09 0.17 18.46
N GLU A 38 -10.97 0.83 17.68
CA GLU A 38 -11.72 0.21 16.59
C GLU A 38 -10.88 0.28 15.31
N VAL A 39 -10.37 -0.86 14.84
CA VAL A 39 -9.33 -0.89 13.80
C VAL A 39 -9.84 -1.43 12.47
N THR A 40 -9.62 -0.70 11.40
CA THR A 40 -9.88 -1.10 10.02
C THR A 40 -8.59 -1.09 9.22
N VAL A 41 -8.27 -2.19 8.56
CA VAL A 41 -7.18 -2.23 7.57
C VAL A 41 -7.74 -1.81 6.22
N LEU A 42 -7.16 -0.79 5.59
CA LEU A 42 -7.53 -0.37 4.24
C LEU A 42 -6.71 -1.16 3.23
N ASP A 43 -7.38 -1.83 2.30
CA ASP A 43 -6.72 -2.54 1.20
C ASP A 43 -7.21 -2.03 -0.15
N LEU A 44 -6.25 -1.62 -0.99
CA LEU A 44 -6.56 -1.20 -2.35
C LEU A 44 -6.88 -2.41 -3.22
N LYS A 45 -8.03 -2.37 -3.88
CA LYS A 45 -8.35 -3.36 -4.90
C LYS A 45 -7.22 -3.44 -5.92
N ASP A 46 -6.62 -4.61 -6.04
CA ASP A 46 -5.49 -4.82 -6.94
C ASP A 46 -5.89 -4.53 -8.38
N LYS A 47 -5.40 -3.42 -8.89
CA LYS A 47 -5.60 -2.97 -10.26
C LYS A 47 -4.25 -2.88 -10.95
N MET A 48 -3.72 -4.01 -11.43
CA MET A 48 -2.56 -3.92 -12.30
C MET A 48 -2.91 -3.02 -13.50
N PRO A 49 -2.26 -1.85 -13.64
CA PRO A 49 -2.60 -0.89 -14.68
C PRO A 49 -2.38 -1.53 -16.04
N SER A 50 -3.47 -1.67 -16.80
CA SER A 50 -3.42 -2.14 -18.18
C SER A 50 -3.31 -0.95 -19.11
N PRO A 51 -2.50 -1.02 -20.17
CA PRO A 51 -2.48 0.02 -21.19
C PRO A 51 -3.89 0.24 -21.74
N LYS A 52 -4.35 1.49 -21.76
CA LYS A 52 -5.70 1.87 -22.23
C LYS A 52 -5.62 2.87 -23.39
N GLY A 53 -6.71 2.95 -24.14
CA GLY A 53 -6.88 3.92 -25.23
C GLY A 53 -5.90 3.73 -26.39
N LEU A 54 -5.68 4.80 -27.15
CA LEU A 54 -4.87 4.82 -28.38
C LEU A 54 -3.38 4.46 -28.15
N LYS A 55 -2.87 4.56 -26.92
CA LYS A 55 -1.49 4.18 -26.58
C LYS A 55 -1.29 2.69 -26.36
N ALA A 56 -2.35 1.92 -26.11
CA ALA A 56 -2.26 0.49 -25.82
C ALA A 56 -1.57 -0.33 -26.92
N PRO A 57 -1.90 -0.17 -28.22
CA PRO A 57 -1.24 -0.91 -29.28
C PRO A 57 0.27 -0.66 -29.34
N PHE A 58 0.71 0.59 -29.12
CA PHE A 58 2.13 0.95 -29.12
C PHE A 58 2.89 0.31 -27.95
N VAL A 59 2.27 0.25 -26.78
CA VAL A 59 2.87 -0.40 -25.61
C VAL A 59 3.04 -1.90 -25.85
N TYR A 60 2.02 -2.56 -26.40
CA TYR A 60 2.08 -4.00 -26.71
C TYR A 60 3.07 -4.30 -27.84
N ALA A 61 3.11 -3.48 -28.90
CA ALA A 61 4.08 -3.61 -29.99
C ALA A 61 5.52 -3.43 -29.50
N ASN A 62 5.78 -2.43 -28.65
CA ASN A 62 7.10 -2.21 -28.06
C ASN A 62 7.53 -3.40 -27.15
N ARG A 63 6.62 -3.94 -26.36
CA ARG A 63 6.88 -5.12 -25.53
C ARG A 63 7.16 -6.35 -26.40
N ALA A 64 6.39 -6.56 -27.47
CA ALA A 64 6.59 -7.66 -28.42
C ALA A 64 7.96 -7.56 -29.08
N MET A 65 8.34 -6.37 -29.56
CA MET A 65 9.65 -6.14 -30.16
C MET A 65 10.80 -6.37 -29.16
N LYS A 66 10.68 -5.86 -27.94
CA LYS A 66 11.66 -6.10 -26.88
C LYS A 66 11.78 -7.59 -26.52
N ARG A 67 10.68 -8.34 -26.57
CA ARG A 67 10.68 -9.78 -26.34
C ARG A 67 11.32 -10.56 -27.48
N LEU A 68 11.11 -10.14 -28.73
CA LEU A 68 11.81 -10.72 -29.89
C LEU A 68 13.31 -10.49 -29.85
N LEU A 69 13.75 -9.29 -29.43
CA LEU A 69 15.16 -8.93 -29.35
C LEU A 69 15.89 -9.55 -28.15
N LYS A 70 15.21 -9.71 -27.01
CA LYS A 70 15.79 -10.17 -25.74
C LYS A 70 15.35 -11.59 -25.33
N GLY A 71 14.55 -12.26 -26.16
CA GLY A 71 14.03 -13.60 -25.86
C GLY A 71 13.26 -13.65 -24.53
N SER A 72 13.52 -14.67 -23.72
CA SER A 72 12.91 -14.86 -22.42
C SER A 72 13.21 -13.75 -21.41
N ALA A 73 14.31 -13.01 -21.58
CA ALA A 73 14.68 -11.86 -20.74
C ALA A 73 13.88 -10.58 -21.08
N GLY A 74 13.13 -10.59 -22.18
CA GLY A 74 12.26 -9.46 -22.57
C GLY A 74 10.94 -9.46 -21.78
N PRO A 75 10.27 -8.28 -21.69
CA PRO A 75 9.01 -8.15 -20.96
C PRO A 75 7.90 -8.97 -21.63
N GLU A 76 7.05 -9.59 -20.86
CA GLU A 76 5.85 -10.25 -21.39
C GLU A 76 4.89 -9.24 -22.01
N VAL A 77 4.36 -9.59 -23.18
CA VAL A 77 3.48 -8.69 -23.95
C VAL A 77 2.18 -8.43 -23.18
N PHE A 78 1.55 -9.49 -22.69
CA PHE A 78 0.25 -9.43 -21.98
C PHE A 78 0.39 -9.78 -20.48
N ARG A 79 1.40 -9.24 -19.81
CA ARG A 79 1.69 -9.52 -18.41
C ARG A 79 0.49 -9.27 -17.48
N GLU A 80 -0.38 -8.31 -17.83
CA GLU A 80 -1.58 -7.98 -17.06
C GLU A 80 -2.63 -9.11 -17.09
N LYS A 81 -2.77 -9.78 -18.24
CA LYS A 81 -3.69 -10.95 -18.37
C LYS A 81 -3.16 -12.13 -17.58
N ARG A 82 -1.85 -12.36 -17.64
CA ARG A 82 -1.19 -13.41 -16.87
C ARG A 82 -1.37 -13.15 -15.38
N TYR A 83 -1.05 -11.95 -14.90
CA TYR A 83 -1.19 -11.56 -13.50
C TYR A 83 -2.61 -11.81 -12.97
N ARG A 84 -3.64 -11.32 -13.70
CA ARG A 84 -5.05 -11.54 -13.30
C ARG A 84 -5.45 -13.01 -13.23
N ARG A 85 -4.84 -13.86 -14.05
CA ARG A 85 -5.10 -15.31 -14.04
C ARG A 85 -4.37 -16.00 -12.89
N GLU A 86 -3.16 -15.57 -12.59
CA GLU A 86 -2.29 -16.22 -11.60
C GLU A 86 -2.55 -15.72 -10.19
N LEU A 87 -2.91 -14.46 -10.02
CA LEU A 87 -3.15 -13.88 -8.68
C LEU A 87 -4.14 -14.69 -7.83
N PRO A 88 -5.33 -15.11 -8.29
CA PRO A 88 -6.24 -15.91 -7.48
C PRO A 88 -5.65 -17.26 -7.06
N ILE A 89 -4.77 -17.84 -7.89
CA ILE A 89 -4.09 -19.09 -7.57
C ILE A 89 -3.00 -18.85 -6.53
N LEU A 90 -2.20 -17.80 -6.70
CA LEU A 90 -1.10 -17.47 -5.80
C LEU A 90 -1.59 -16.97 -4.44
N SER A 91 -2.76 -16.33 -4.40
CA SER A 91 -3.36 -15.84 -3.15
C SER A 91 -4.36 -16.82 -2.52
N ALA A 92 -4.59 -18.00 -3.10
CA ALA A 92 -5.60 -18.93 -2.60
C ALA A 92 -5.40 -19.29 -1.12
N GLU A 93 -4.17 -19.56 -0.71
CA GLU A 93 -3.82 -19.92 0.67
C GLU A 93 -3.86 -18.70 1.62
N THR A 94 -3.55 -17.51 1.10
CA THR A 94 -3.50 -16.28 1.90
C THR A 94 -4.86 -15.61 2.03
N SER A 95 -5.74 -15.73 1.03
CA SER A 95 -7.07 -15.10 1.04
C SER A 95 -7.91 -15.57 2.23
N GLY A 96 -7.88 -16.86 2.54
CA GLY A 96 -8.59 -17.41 3.71
C GLY A 96 -8.13 -16.77 5.04
N PHE A 97 -6.83 -16.49 5.17
CA PHE A 97 -6.29 -15.79 6.33
C PHE A 97 -6.75 -14.33 6.36
N VAL A 98 -6.64 -13.63 5.23
CA VAL A 98 -7.07 -12.23 5.12
C VAL A 98 -8.55 -12.08 5.46
N ASP A 99 -9.41 -12.93 4.88
CA ASP A 99 -10.86 -12.88 5.08
C ASP A 99 -11.28 -13.27 6.50
N SER A 100 -10.53 -14.14 7.16
CA SER A 100 -10.87 -14.62 8.51
C SER A 100 -10.37 -13.71 9.61
N TYR A 101 -9.14 -13.20 9.49
CA TYR A 101 -8.42 -12.54 10.59
C TYR A 101 -8.21 -11.04 10.38
N ILE A 102 -7.96 -10.58 9.16
CA ILE A 102 -7.71 -9.16 8.90
C ILE A 102 -9.03 -8.44 8.57
N ARG A 103 -9.85 -9.01 7.69
CA ARG A 103 -11.14 -8.46 7.23
C ARG A 103 -11.00 -7.02 6.76
N PRO A 104 -10.17 -6.77 5.74
CA PRO A 104 -9.88 -5.41 5.32
C PRO A 104 -11.10 -4.76 4.66
N ARG A 105 -11.17 -3.44 4.75
CA ARG A 105 -12.05 -2.65 3.91
C ARG A 105 -11.39 -2.46 2.54
N MET A 106 -12.01 -3.06 1.51
CA MET A 106 -11.58 -2.88 0.13
C MET A 106 -11.97 -1.51 -0.39
N ILE A 107 -11.01 -0.73 -0.84
CA ILE A 107 -11.20 0.59 -1.45
C ILE A 107 -10.71 0.60 -2.91
N ASP A 108 -11.33 1.40 -3.76
CA ASP A 108 -10.86 1.60 -5.14
C ASP A 108 -9.75 2.64 -5.21
N SER A 109 -9.76 3.59 -4.29
CA SER A 109 -8.80 4.68 -4.14
C SER A 109 -8.83 5.20 -2.71
N TYR A 110 -7.75 5.86 -2.27
CA TYR A 110 -7.73 6.55 -0.98
C TYR A 110 -8.69 7.74 -0.92
N GLU A 111 -9.09 8.32 -2.06
CA GLU A 111 -10.14 9.34 -2.15
C GLU A 111 -11.54 8.82 -1.76
N ASP A 112 -11.74 7.49 -1.70
CA ASP A 112 -12.98 6.88 -1.21
C ASP A 112 -13.13 6.98 0.32
N VAL A 113 -12.05 7.29 1.03
CA VAL A 113 -12.03 7.48 2.48
C VAL A 113 -12.53 8.89 2.80
N LYS A 114 -13.53 8.99 3.68
CA LYS A 114 -14.13 10.28 4.05
C LYS A 114 -13.46 10.88 5.28
N LYS A 115 -13.46 12.22 5.34
CA LYS A 115 -12.80 13.01 6.38
C LYS A 115 -13.17 12.59 7.81
N ASP A 116 -14.43 12.32 8.08
CA ASP A 116 -14.94 12.07 9.44
C ASP A 116 -15.10 10.56 9.73
N GLU A 117 -14.50 9.70 8.92
CA GLU A 117 -14.67 8.25 9.01
C GLU A 117 -13.74 7.62 10.03
N TYR A 118 -12.52 8.17 10.18
CA TYR A 118 -11.51 7.74 11.12
C TYR A 118 -10.90 8.93 11.86
N GLU A 119 -10.53 8.70 13.12
CA GLU A 119 -9.88 9.69 13.99
C GLU A 119 -8.35 9.58 13.94
N ALA A 120 -7.85 8.40 13.55
CA ALA A 120 -6.43 8.13 13.41
C ALA A 120 -6.10 7.30 12.18
N PHE A 121 -4.93 7.55 11.61
CA PHE A 121 -4.35 6.75 10.54
C PHE A 121 -2.97 6.27 10.96
N VAL A 122 -2.74 4.97 10.84
CA VAL A 122 -1.43 4.35 11.09
C VAL A 122 -0.91 3.78 9.79
N VAL A 123 0.21 4.30 9.29
CA VAL A 123 0.88 3.75 8.12
C VAL A 123 2.02 2.83 8.53
N GLY A 124 2.08 1.69 7.92
CA GLY A 124 3.07 0.65 8.23
C GLY A 124 2.40 -0.71 8.46
N SER A 125 3.14 -1.67 8.91
CA SER A 125 4.60 -1.74 8.95
C SER A 125 5.16 -2.12 7.58
N ASP A 126 6.45 -2.49 7.50
CA ASP A 126 7.11 -2.94 6.29
C ASP A 126 7.48 -1.80 5.30
N GLN A 127 7.84 -2.14 4.06
CA GLN A 127 8.40 -1.23 3.05
C GLN A 127 7.33 -0.31 2.41
N VAL A 128 6.47 0.25 3.25
CA VAL A 128 5.38 1.15 2.80
C VAL A 128 5.91 2.46 2.19
N TRP A 129 7.12 2.88 2.58
CA TRP A 129 7.76 4.08 2.07
C TRP A 129 8.68 3.82 0.85
N ARG A 130 8.47 2.70 0.18
CA ARG A 130 9.22 2.39 -1.05
C ARG A 130 8.36 2.64 -2.28
N PRO A 131 8.72 3.61 -3.16
CA PRO A 131 7.92 3.97 -4.35
C PRO A 131 7.64 2.81 -5.29
N ARG A 132 8.52 1.81 -5.29
CA ARG A 132 8.35 0.59 -6.07
C ARG A 132 7.16 -0.27 -5.63
N TYR A 133 6.80 -0.23 -4.33
CA TYR A 133 5.77 -1.09 -3.75
C TYR A 133 4.49 -0.34 -3.40
N PHE A 134 4.57 0.98 -3.22
CA PHE A 134 3.42 1.80 -2.89
C PHE A 134 3.27 2.95 -3.91
N SER A 135 2.12 3.01 -4.60
CA SER A 135 1.89 4.01 -5.63
C SER A 135 0.42 4.47 -5.65
N PRO A 136 0.15 5.79 -5.66
CA PRO A 136 1.15 6.88 -5.51
C PRO A 136 1.77 6.89 -4.10
N ILE A 137 3.07 7.17 -4.04
CA ILE A 137 3.84 7.08 -2.78
C ILE A 137 3.38 8.08 -1.72
N GLU A 138 2.86 9.21 -2.14
CA GLU A 138 2.36 10.28 -1.27
C GLU A 138 1.23 9.76 -0.35
N ASN A 139 0.47 8.75 -0.77
CA ASN A 139 -0.56 8.13 0.07
C ASN A 139 0.02 7.26 1.19
N ALA A 140 1.26 6.77 1.06
CA ALA A 140 1.99 6.16 2.17
C ALA A 140 2.49 7.21 3.20
N PHE A 141 2.39 8.48 2.87
CA PHE A 141 2.57 9.62 3.77
C PHE A 141 1.23 10.30 4.08
N LEU A 142 0.12 9.58 3.90
CA LEU A 142 -1.24 10.00 4.23
C LEU A 142 -1.69 11.30 3.53
N ALA A 143 -1.23 11.53 2.29
CA ALA A 143 -1.55 12.74 1.52
C ALA A 143 -3.06 12.99 1.38
N PHE A 144 -3.86 11.91 1.28
CA PHE A 144 -5.33 12.01 1.17
C PHE A 144 -5.99 12.57 2.44
N THR A 145 -5.28 12.62 3.57
CA THR A 145 -5.78 13.22 4.82
C THR A 145 -5.38 14.68 5.01
N LYS A 146 -4.80 15.31 3.98
CA LYS A 146 -4.33 16.71 4.07
C LYS A 146 -5.45 17.67 4.47
N GLY A 147 -5.21 18.45 5.52
CA GLY A 147 -6.21 19.39 6.06
C GLY A 147 -7.31 18.73 6.92
N TRP A 148 -7.19 17.45 7.25
CA TRP A 148 -8.08 16.79 8.20
C TRP A 148 -7.54 16.91 9.62
N ASP A 149 -8.41 17.02 10.59
CA ASP A 149 -8.06 16.98 12.03
C ASP A 149 -8.08 15.51 12.49
N VAL A 150 -6.99 14.80 12.21
CA VAL A 150 -6.82 13.38 12.51
C VAL A 150 -5.41 13.10 12.98
N LYS A 151 -5.24 12.06 13.79
CA LYS A 151 -3.91 11.58 14.18
C LYS A 151 -3.24 10.82 13.04
N ARG A 152 -1.95 11.08 12.82
CA ARG A 152 -1.11 10.45 11.80
C ARG A 152 0.10 9.82 12.43
N VAL A 153 0.23 8.51 12.31
CA VAL A 153 1.33 7.75 12.90
C VAL A 153 1.99 6.88 11.85
N ALA A 154 3.30 6.84 11.82
CA ALA A 154 4.06 5.83 11.10
C ALA A 154 4.63 4.84 12.11
N TYR A 155 4.31 3.55 11.92
CA TYR A 155 4.80 2.49 12.78
C TYR A 155 5.67 1.50 12.03
N ALA A 156 6.95 1.43 12.39
CA ALA A 156 7.94 0.54 11.77
C ALA A 156 7.90 0.61 10.23
N ALA A 157 7.69 1.82 9.70
CA ALA A 157 7.72 2.07 8.27
C ALA A 157 9.16 1.95 7.75
N SER A 158 9.33 1.46 6.52
CA SER A 158 10.63 1.16 5.96
C SER A 158 10.74 1.66 4.53
N PHE A 159 11.92 2.14 4.15
CA PHE A 159 12.29 2.39 2.75
C PHE A 159 12.75 1.10 2.05
N GLY A 160 13.18 0.09 2.82
CA GLY A 160 13.59 -1.23 2.34
C GLY A 160 14.82 -1.25 1.45
N THR A 161 15.54 -0.15 1.34
CA THR A 161 16.76 0.03 0.57
C THR A 161 17.53 1.24 1.08
N ASP A 162 18.84 1.22 0.94
CA ASP A 162 19.76 2.33 1.17
C ASP A 162 19.81 3.32 0.01
N GLN A 163 19.21 2.97 -1.13
CA GLN A 163 19.13 3.83 -2.31
C GLN A 163 17.83 4.62 -2.33
N LEU A 164 17.93 5.91 -2.54
CA LEU A 164 16.77 6.79 -2.66
C LEU A 164 16.09 6.54 -4.03
N GLU A 165 14.88 5.92 -4.01
CA GLU A 165 14.09 5.60 -5.20
C GLU A 165 13.05 6.70 -5.55
N TYR A 166 13.15 7.88 -4.93
CA TYR A 166 12.21 9.00 -5.10
C TYR A 166 12.67 9.96 -6.19
N GLU A 167 11.72 10.47 -6.96
CA GLU A 167 11.94 11.68 -7.74
C GLU A 167 12.03 12.89 -6.78
N TYR A 168 12.78 13.92 -7.18
CA TYR A 168 13.04 15.07 -6.31
C TYR A 168 11.76 15.74 -5.77
N GLU A 169 10.78 15.96 -6.65
CA GLU A 169 9.50 16.58 -6.26
C GLU A 169 8.67 15.69 -5.32
N GLN A 170 8.69 14.38 -5.55
CA GLN A 170 8.04 13.40 -4.67
C GLN A 170 8.67 13.41 -3.28
N LEU A 171 10.00 13.40 -3.21
CA LEU A 171 10.71 13.45 -1.93
C LEU A 171 10.36 14.70 -1.14
N ALA A 172 10.35 15.87 -1.80
CA ALA A 172 10.01 17.13 -1.17
C ALA A 172 8.56 17.17 -0.66
N GLU A 173 7.62 16.59 -1.40
CA GLU A 173 6.23 16.50 -0.94
C GLU A 173 6.08 15.51 0.20
N CYS A 174 6.68 14.31 0.11
CA CYS A 174 6.67 13.31 1.18
C CYS A 174 7.27 13.87 2.49
N ALA A 175 8.37 14.62 2.41
CA ALA A 175 8.96 15.27 3.57
C ALA A 175 7.99 16.27 4.23
N ARG A 176 7.32 17.12 3.44
CA ARG A 176 6.29 18.05 3.96
C ARG A 176 5.10 17.34 4.59
N LEU A 177 4.69 16.19 4.04
CA LEU A 177 3.60 15.40 4.60
C LEU A 177 4.02 14.78 5.94
N LEU A 178 5.27 14.34 6.04
CA LEU A 178 5.82 13.74 7.25
C LEU A 178 5.89 14.72 8.42
N ASP A 179 6.10 16.02 8.18
CA ASP A 179 6.03 17.07 9.21
C ASP A 179 4.66 17.13 9.92
N GLY A 180 3.60 16.61 9.28
CA GLY A 180 2.25 16.55 9.82
C GLY A 180 1.96 15.28 10.64
N PHE A 181 2.95 14.42 10.90
CA PHE A 181 2.75 13.20 11.68
C PHE A 181 2.88 13.48 13.19
N ASP A 182 2.02 12.86 13.99
CA ASP A 182 2.06 12.92 15.46
C ASP A 182 3.14 11.99 16.04
N GLY A 183 3.52 10.96 15.32
CA GLY A 183 4.55 10.01 15.73
C GLY A 183 5.12 9.23 14.54
N VAL A 184 6.41 9.04 14.55
CA VAL A 184 7.13 8.31 13.49
C VAL A 184 8.08 7.30 14.11
N SER A 185 7.94 6.05 13.70
CA SER A 185 8.87 4.97 14.00
C SER A 185 9.27 4.31 12.68
N VAL A 186 10.55 4.16 12.49
CA VAL A 186 11.15 3.47 11.32
C VAL A 186 11.76 2.15 11.74
N ARG A 187 11.96 1.26 10.79
CA ARG A 187 12.53 -0.07 11.02
C ARG A 187 14.05 -0.09 10.87
N GLU A 188 14.56 0.82 10.08
CA GLU A 188 16.00 1.04 9.89
C GLU A 188 16.54 1.99 10.99
N ASP A 189 17.82 1.79 11.34
CA ASP A 189 18.59 2.66 12.24
C ASP A 189 19.08 3.93 11.50
#